data_01b001fdc23d1dec386c6513a90f08c9
#
_entry.id   01b001fdc23d1dec386c6513a90f08c9
#
_cell.length_a   1.000
_cell.length_b   1.000
_cell.length_c   1.000
_cell.angle_alpha   90.00
_cell.angle_beta   90.00
_cell.angle_gamma   90.00
#
_symmetry.space_group_name_H-M   'P 1'
#
loop_
_entity.id
_entity.type
_entity.pdbx_description
1 polymer ?
#
loop_
_entity_poly.entity_id
_entity_poly.type
_entity_poly.pdbx_seq_one_letter_code
_entity_poly.pdbx_strand_id
1 'polypeptide(L)'
;MKDGFRQSMAWLHTWSGLLVGWILFAVFATGTAAYYREEISLWMKPELHNLSPQAVPPLQAAQHGLNYLAKRAPQAVRWDMTLPDPRNGVLRLSWIDPTPPGEAPNPRRRRQSATLDPASGALTAPARETRGGDFLYRFHFDLHYMPVVWGRWIVGFCAMFMLVAIVSGIITHKRIFKDFFTFRPKKGQRSWLDAHNASAVLALPYHVMITYTGLITLMFLYMPWGTQAVYKGDTNAFFAEVFPSRQPANTARTGSTVPFADLAPMLAQSAGRWDGDEPGRITITLPGDPTGTLMLTRDNGGRISATSSDTMTFSSTNGELLSETRDEARPAVQTRGVMYGLHAATFAQPLLRALFFLSALAGCVMVASGVVLWAVKERQKYAKVLAAGGRAGFGVRLVDGLNIGAIAGIPIAIAAYFWGNRLLPVPMPDRIANEIMMFFIGWGVSLAAGLIWPTRRMWIWQMSLAAAMWMALPVLNAFTSPAHLFANAMAGRWALVGFDLVVLALGVGLACIAWVLHRRANKPGARKPAARSAASAMSKTAHLQSPGHTPSPVITSTTPEAT
;
A
#
# COMPACT_ATOMS: atom_id res chain seq x y z
N MET A 1 25.08 -12.34 -26.68
CA MET A 1 24.78 -13.20 -25.51
C MET A 1 24.25 -14.52 -26.03
N LYS A 2 24.84 -15.61 -25.57
CA LYS A 2 24.39 -16.96 -25.93
C LYS A 2 22.92 -17.15 -25.52
N ASP A 3 22.13 -17.86 -26.30
CA ASP A 3 20.69 -18.11 -26.05
C ASP A 3 20.42 -18.70 -24.65
N GLY A 4 21.37 -19.43 -24.07
CA GLY A 4 21.30 -19.97 -22.73
C GLY A 4 21.16 -18.91 -21.59
N PHE A 5 21.89 -17.77 -21.66
CA PHE A 5 21.81 -16.74 -20.60
C PHE A 5 20.43 -16.07 -20.56
N ARG A 6 19.87 -15.75 -21.73
CA ARG A 6 18.53 -15.15 -21.82
C ARG A 6 17.44 -16.11 -21.34
N GLN A 7 17.56 -17.39 -21.65
CA GLN A 7 16.62 -18.41 -21.16
C GLN A 7 16.69 -18.55 -19.64
N SER A 8 17.91 -18.53 -19.07
CA SER A 8 18.10 -18.53 -17.61
C SER A 8 17.46 -17.30 -16.95
N MET A 9 17.62 -16.10 -17.54
CA MET A 9 16.97 -14.88 -17.04
C MET A 9 15.44 -14.94 -17.15
N ALA A 10 14.89 -15.50 -18.23
CA ALA A 10 13.46 -15.72 -18.39
C ALA A 10 12.91 -16.72 -17.37
N TRP A 11 13.67 -17.77 -17.06
CA TRP A 11 13.34 -18.74 -16.02
C TRP A 11 13.34 -18.04 -14.64
N LEU A 12 14.41 -17.30 -14.33
CA LEU A 12 14.55 -16.55 -13.08
C LEU A 12 13.42 -15.56 -12.90
N HIS A 13 13.10 -14.77 -13.93
CA HIS A 13 11.98 -13.83 -13.92
C HIS A 13 10.65 -14.50 -13.61
N THR A 14 10.39 -15.64 -14.25
CA THR A 14 9.14 -16.38 -14.10
C THR A 14 8.96 -16.90 -12.67
N TRP A 15 10.00 -17.54 -12.12
CA TRP A 15 9.90 -18.17 -10.80
C TRP A 15 10.02 -17.18 -9.66
N SER A 16 10.88 -16.16 -9.78
CA SER A 16 10.94 -15.09 -8.79
C SER A 16 9.60 -14.34 -8.68
N GLY A 17 9.00 -13.99 -9.85
CA GLY A 17 7.71 -13.31 -9.87
C GLY A 17 6.55 -14.19 -9.35
N LEU A 18 6.51 -15.48 -9.67
CA LEU A 18 5.44 -16.36 -9.22
C LEU A 18 5.52 -16.62 -7.70
N LEU A 19 6.72 -16.87 -7.17
CA LEU A 19 6.91 -17.21 -5.76
C LEU A 19 6.36 -16.15 -4.82
N VAL A 20 6.59 -14.88 -5.13
CA VAL A 20 6.21 -13.76 -4.26
C VAL A 20 4.97 -13.01 -4.74
N GLY A 21 4.45 -13.31 -5.93
CA GLY A 21 3.47 -12.49 -6.63
C GLY A 21 2.20 -12.19 -5.83
N TRP A 22 1.67 -13.13 -5.06
CA TRP A 22 0.45 -12.95 -4.29
C TRP A 22 0.65 -12.04 -3.08
N ILE A 23 1.75 -12.23 -2.34
CA ILE A 23 2.12 -11.34 -1.22
C ILE A 23 2.47 -9.97 -1.77
N LEU A 24 3.25 -9.94 -2.86
CA LEU A 24 3.65 -8.70 -3.49
C LEU A 24 2.46 -7.89 -4.00
N PHE A 25 1.41 -8.54 -4.51
CA PHE A 25 0.17 -7.86 -4.89
C PHE A 25 -0.51 -7.20 -3.68
N ALA A 26 -0.59 -7.90 -2.55
CA ALA A 26 -1.13 -7.35 -1.31
C ALA A 26 -0.29 -6.16 -0.81
N VAL A 27 1.04 -6.29 -0.85
CA VAL A 27 2.00 -5.24 -0.50
C VAL A 27 1.81 -4.02 -1.41
N PHE A 28 1.69 -4.19 -2.74
CA PHE A 28 1.45 -3.09 -3.67
C PHE A 28 0.10 -2.42 -3.45
N ALA A 29 -0.97 -3.19 -3.29
CA ALA A 29 -2.32 -2.65 -3.09
C ALA A 29 -2.41 -1.79 -1.82
N THR A 30 -1.85 -2.28 -0.72
CA THR A 30 -1.87 -1.55 0.55
C THR A 30 -0.85 -0.40 0.58
N GLY A 31 0.29 -0.54 -0.09
CA GLY A 31 1.26 0.53 -0.29
C GLY A 31 0.71 1.65 -1.19
N THR A 32 -0.10 1.32 -2.20
CA THR A 32 -0.82 2.31 -3.02
C THR A 32 -1.77 3.14 -2.16
N ALA A 33 -2.54 2.50 -1.27
CA ALA A 33 -3.41 3.19 -0.33
C ALA A 33 -2.63 4.08 0.66
N ALA A 34 -1.41 3.69 1.03
CA ALA A 34 -0.59 4.41 2.01
C ALA A 34 -0.24 5.85 1.59
N TYR A 35 -0.21 6.18 0.30
CA TYR A 35 -0.02 7.56 -0.16
C TYR A 35 -1.13 8.51 0.28
N TYR A 36 -2.32 7.96 0.54
CA TYR A 36 -3.49 8.70 1.02
C TYR A 36 -3.88 8.30 2.45
N ARG A 37 -2.89 7.92 3.26
CA ARG A 37 -3.06 7.46 4.65
C ARG A 37 -3.84 8.44 5.51
N GLU A 38 -3.55 9.74 5.39
CA GLU A 38 -4.21 10.77 6.19
C GLU A 38 -5.66 10.98 5.74
N GLU A 39 -5.90 11.05 4.43
CA GLU A 39 -7.22 11.20 3.84
C GLU A 39 -8.12 10.00 4.16
N ILE A 40 -7.58 8.77 4.11
CA ILE A 40 -8.26 7.55 4.55
C ILE A 40 -8.59 7.64 6.05
N SER A 41 -7.63 8.06 6.88
CA SER A 41 -7.83 8.19 8.33
C SER A 41 -8.89 9.24 8.67
N LEU A 42 -8.93 10.34 7.92
CA LEU A 42 -9.95 11.38 8.05
C LEU A 42 -11.33 10.83 7.65
N TRP A 43 -11.45 10.19 6.49
CA TRP A 43 -12.71 9.60 6.02
C TRP A 43 -13.26 8.57 7.01
N MET A 44 -12.39 7.81 7.68
CA MET A 44 -12.78 6.80 8.68
C MET A 44 -13.17 7.39 10.04
N LYS A 45 -13.12 8.72 10.21
CA LYS A 45 -13.55 9.46 11.42
C LYS A 45 -14.62 10.50 11.08
N PRO A 46 -15.85 10.10 10.76
CA PRO A 46 -16.90 11.04 10.35
C PRO A 46 -17.22 12.10 11.40
N GLU A 47 -16.92 11.84 12.66
CA GLU A 47 -17.08 12.78 13.77
C GLU A 47 -16.20 14.04 13.59
N LEU A 48 -15.12 13.94 12.81
CA LEU A 48 -14.19 15.05 12.53
C LEU A 48 -14.48 15.78 11.20
N HIS A 49 -15.47 15.34 10.42
CA HIS A 49 -15.75 15.92 9.10
C HIS A 49 -16.32 17.32 9.16
N ASN A 50 -16.91 17.73 10.27
CA ASN A 50 -17.53 19.05 10.41
C ASN A 50 -16.56 20.16 10.85
N LEU A 51 -15.28 19.83 11.04
CA LEU A 51 -14.28 20.82 11.39
C LEU A 51 -14.00 21.73 10.20
N SER A 52 -13.88 23.01 10.48
CA SER A 52 -13.67 24.04 9.46
C SER A 52 -12.32 23.85 8.78
N PRO A 53 -12.24 23.83 7.45
CA PRO A 53 -10.97 23.69 6.74
C PRO A 53 -10.13 24.98 6.73
N GLN A 54 -10.42 25.94 7.62
CA GLN A 54 -9.70 27.21 7.67
C GLN A 54 -8.27 26.99 8.17
N ALA A 55 -7.32 27.59 7.47
CA ALA A 55 -5.94 27.68 7.93
C ALA A 55 -5.89 28.53 9.20
N VAL A 56 -5.41 27.96 10.29
CA VAL A 56 -5.26 28.64 11.58
C VAL A 56 -3.77 28.90 11.80
N PRO A 57 -3.38 30.13 12.19
CA PRO A 57 -1.98 30.42 12.49
C PRO A 57 -1.40 29.45 13.52
N PRO A 58 -0.17 28.95 13.34
CA PRO A 58 0.46 28.01 14.28
C PRO A 58 0.48 28.49 15.72
N LEU A 59 0.70 29.79 15.95
CA LEU A 59 0.67 30.40 17.28
C LEU A 59 -0.69 30.22 17.96
N GLN A 60 -1.79 30.50 17.24
CA GLN A 60 -3.14 30.37 17.79
C GLN A 60 -3.44 28.92 18.14
N ALA A 61 -3.17 27.98 17.22
CA ALA A 61 -3.37 26.56 17.46
C ALA A 61 -2.53 26.07 18.65
N ALA A 62 -1.26 26.48 18.74
CA ALA A 62 -0.38 26.12 19.84
C ALA A 62 -0.85 26.66 21.18
N GLN A 63 -1.34 27.91 21.25
CA GLN A 63 -1.90 28.49 22.45
C GLN A 63 -3.15 27.75 22.94
N HIS A 64 -4.05 27.36 22.02
CA HIS A 64 -5.20 26.50 22.36
C HIS A 64 -4.76 25.16 22.94
N GLY A 65 -3.74 24.52 22.34
CA GLY A 65 -3.18 23.26 22.83
C GLY A 65 -2.56 23.41 24.22
N LEU A 66 -1.76 24.45 24.45
CA LEU A 66 -1.17 24.75 25.77
C LEU A 66 -2.25 24.96 26.84
N ASN A 67 -3.25 25.79 26.55
CA ASN A 67 -4.32 26.08 27.49
C ASN A 67 -5.12 24.84 27.88
N TYR A 68 -5.36 23.94 26.94
CA TYR A 68 -6.02 22.65 27.20
C TYR A 68 -5.14 21.73 28.06
N LEU A 69 -3.87 21.54 27.69
CA LEU A 69 -2.95 20.63 28.38
C LEU A 69 -2.60 21.11 29.78
N ALA A 70 -2.45 22.41 29.98
CA ALA A 70 -2.20 23.01 31.29
C ALA A 70 -3.34 22.74 32.28
N LYS A 71 -4.58 22.71 31.80
CA LYS A 71 -5.75 22.37 32.63
C LYS A 71 -5.94 20.87 32.80
N ARG A 72 -5.68 20.08 31.76
CA ARG A 72 -6.02 18.66 31.72
C ARG A 72 -4.94 17.75 32.28
N ALA A 73 -3.68 18.09 32.08
CA ALA A 73 -2.53 17.24 32.38
C ALA A 73 -1.32 18.02 32.92
N PRO A 74 -1.48 18.88 33.97
CA PRO A 74 -0.40 19.75 34.46
C PRO A 74 0.79 18.95 35.00
N GLN A 75 0.56 17.73 35.49
CA GLN A 75 1.59 16.87 36.06
C GLN A 75 2.21 15.87 35.05
N ALA A 76 1.80 15.91 33.79
CA ALA A 76 2.34 15.02 32.76
C ALA A 76 3.86 15.22 32.60
N VAL A 77 4.55 14.13 32.27
CA VAL A 77 6.01 14.14 32.03
C VAL A 77 6.33 14.78 30.69
N ARG A 78 5.37 14.69 29.76
CA ARG A 78 5.56 15.16 28.38
C ARG A 78 4.20 15.53 27.75
N TRP A 79 4.19 16.61 27.03
CA TRP A 79 3.14 17.01 26.12
C TRP A 79 3.65 16.97 24.68
N ASP A 80 2.87 16.43 23.77
CA ASP A 80 3.11 16.47 22.33
C ASP A 80 1.90 17.11 21.64
N MET A 81 2.12 18.15 20.87
CA MET A 81 1.12 18.84 20.05
C MET A 81 1.53 18.70 18.59
N THR A 82 0.67 18.09 17.76
CA THR A 82 0.82 18.11 16.30
C THR A 82 -0.10 19.19 15.77
N LEU A 83 0.49 20.20 15.15
CA LEU A 83 -0.23 21.34 14.60
C LEU A 83 -1.02 20.92 13.35
N PRO A 84 -2.11 21.64 13.02
CA PRO A 84 -2.87 21.38 11.81
C PRO A 84 -2.01 21.63 10.56
N ASP A 85 -2.20 20.80 9.55
CA ASP A 85 -1.59 20.91 8.24
C ASP A 85 -2.66 20.80 7.13
N PRO A 86 -2.37 21.10 5.84
CA PRO A 86 -3.37 21.06 4.78
C PRO A 86 -4.04 19.69 4.55
N ARG A 87 -3.44 18.59 5.03
CA ARG A 87 -4.00 17.23 4.94
C ARG A 87 -4.79 16.85 6.19
N ASN A 88 -4.49 17.49 7.31
CA ASN A 88 -5.04 17.15 8.60
C ASN A 88 -5.35 18.44 9.39
N GLY A 89 -6.55 18.94 9.20
CA GLY A 89 -7.02 20.20 9.76
C GLY A 89 -7.36 20.18 11.26
N VAL A 90 -6.80 19.26 12.05
CA VAL A 90 -7.06 19.15 13.49
C VAL A 90 -5.81 19.37 14.33
N LEU A 91 -5.95 19.96 15.50
CA LEU A 91 -4.90 20.04 16.49
C LEU A 91 -4.92 18.75 17.32
N ARG A 92 -3.90 17.90 17.15
CA ARG A 92 -3.79 16.65 17.92
C ARG A 92 -2.88 16.85 19.12
N LEU A 93 -3.40 16.51 20.28
CA LEU A 93 -2.68 16.57 21.54
C LEU A 93 -2.45 15.15 22.06
N SER A 94 -1.29 14.90 22.64
CA SER A 94 -1.07 13.73 23.49
C SER A 94 -0.16 14.07 24.64
N TRP A 95 -0.34 13.37 25.76
CA TRP A 95 0.51 13.54 26.93
C TRP A 95 0.82 12.19 27.56
N ILE A 96 1.86 12.17 28.37
CA ILE A 96 2.31 10.99 29.09
C ILE A 96 2.22 11.30 30.58
N ASP A 97 1.34 10.58 31.29
CA ASP A 97 1.19 10.73 32.72
C ASP A 97 2.43 10.17 33.47
N PRO A 98 2.74 10.69 34.68
CA PRO A 98 3.88 10.23 35.45
C PRO A 98 3.77 8.74 35.82
N THR A 99 4.91 8.08 36.05
CA THR A 99 4.96 6.69 36.50
C THR A 99 4.55 6.64 37.98
N PRO A 100 3.54 5.83 38.36
CA PRO A 100 3.26 5.59 39.76
C PRO A 100 4.47 5.02 40.49
N PRO A 101 4.67 5.36 41.75
CA PRO A 101 5.73 4.76 42.55
C PRO A 101 5.66 3.23 42.54
N GLY A 102 6.77 2.56 42.28
CA GLY A 102 6.87 1.10 42.27
C GLY A 102 6.51 0.42 40.96
N GLU A 103 6.03 1.14 39.94
CA GLU A 103 5.78 0.55 38.63
C GLU A 103 6.97 0.74 37.66
N ALA A 104 7.18 -0.24 36.79
CA ALA A 104 8.14 -0.10 35.69
C ALA A 104 7.65 0.95 34.66
N PRO A 105 8.54 1.82 34.14
CA PRO A 105 8.18 2.84 33.16
C PRO A 105 7.60 2.21 31.89
N ASN A 106 6.33 2.50 31.61
CA ASN A 106 5.68 2.10 30.36
C ASN A 106 4.94 3.30 29.72
N PRO A 107 5.65 4.11 28.93
CA PRO A 107 5.06 5.30 28.29
C PRO A 107 3.86 5.01 27.39
N ARG A 108 3.78 3.80 26.81
CA ARG A 108 2.68 3.43 25.91
C ARG A 108 1.35 3.25 26.64
N ARG A 109 1.37 2.69 27.84
CA ARG A 109 0.15 2.49 28.65
C ARG A 109 -0.41 3.79 29.24
N ARG A 110 0.46 4.81 29.40
CA ARG A 110 0.13 6.09 30.04
C ARG A 110 -0.06 7.23 29.07
N ARG A 111 0.05 6.98 27.77
CA ARG A 111 -0.22 7.99 26.76
C ARG A 111 -1.71 8.21 26.61
N GLN A 112 -2.14 9.41 26.90
CA GLN A 112 -3.48 9.92 26.64
C GLN A 112 -3.45 10.83 25.40
N SER A 113 -4.62 11.06 24.79
CA SER A 113 -4.74 11.93 23.62
C SER A 113 -6.07 12.68 23.61
N ALA A 114 -6.06 13.82 22.97
CA ALA A 114 -7.25 14.63 22.68
C ALA A 114 -7.09 15.27 21.30
N THR A 115 -8.20 15.63 20.69
CA THR A 115 -8.23 16.36 19.42
C THR A 115 -9.05 17.62 19.63
N LEU A 116 -8.49 18.77 19.24
CA LEU A 116 -9.17 20.06 19.32
C LEU A 116 -9.44 20.62 17.92
N ASP A 117 -10.49 21.39 17.82
CA ASP A 117 -10.67 22.33 16.71
C ASP A 117 -9.61 23.44 16.85
N PRO A 118 -8.71 23.60 15.86
CA PRO A 118 -7.62 24.57 15.98
C PRO A 118 -8.09 26.02 16.00
N ALA A 119 -9.25 26.34 15.45
CA ALA A 119 -9.78 27.69 15.38
C ALA A 119 -10.41 28.16 16.71
N SER A 120 -11.16 27.28 17.36
CA SER A 120 -11.88 27.58 18.60
C SER A 120 -11.19 27.08 19.87
N GLY A 121 -10.25 26.11 19.74
CA GLY A 121 -9.68 25.42 20.88
C GLY A 121 -10.65 24.45 21.58
N ALA A 122 -11.85 24.27 21.04
CA ALA A 122 -12.85 23.37 21.60
C ALA A 122 -12.46 21.89 21.42
N LEU A 123 -12.75 21.08 22.43
CA LEU A 123 -12.58 19.62 22.30
C LEU A 123 -13.54 19.11 21.21
N THR A 124 -13.00 18.39 20.25
CA THR A 124 -13.84 17.74 19.23
C THR A 124 -14.70 16.66 19.87
N ALA A 125 -15.84 16.38 19.25
CA ALA A 125 -16.63 15.21 19.63
C ALA A 125 -15.73 13.95 19.63
N PRO A 126 -15.91 13.02 20.57
CA PRO A 126 -15.15 11.79 20.61
C PRO A 126 -15.26 11.07 19.26
N ALA A 127 -14.17 11.02 18.52
CA ALA A 127 -14.15 10.28 17.26
C ALA A 127 -14.05 8.78 17.56
N ARG A 128 -14.70 7.96 16.72
CA ARG A 128 -14.58 6.50 16.81
C ARG A 128 -13.13 6.05 16.79
N GLU A 129 -12.84 5.04 17.57
CA GLU A 129 -11.53 4.40 17.54
C GLU A 129 -11.37 3.62 16.25
N THR A 130 -10.32 3.94 15.51
CA THR A 130 -9.95 3.26 14.26
C THR A 130 -8.44 3.37 14.02
N ARG A 131 -7.90 2.36 13.34
CA ARG A 131 -6.54 2.47 12.79
C ARG A 131 -6.47 3.34 11.55
N GLY A 132 -7.59 3.62 10.89
CA GLY A 132 -7.61 4.45 9.70
C GLY A 132 -6.67 3.92 8.61
N GLY A 133 -6.05 4.83 7.87
CA GLY A 133 -5.03 4.50 6.86
C GLY A 133 -3.77 3.87 7.43
N ASP A 134 -3.51 4.00 8.75
CA ASP A 134 -2.38 3.37 9.44
C ASP A 134 -2.39 1.86 9.38
N PHE A 135 -3.58 1.24 9.34
CA PHE A 135 -3.65 -0.21 9.18
C PHE A 135 -3.09 -0.65 7.82
N LEU A 136 -3.53 -0.03 6.73
CA LEU A 136 -3.07 -0.35 5.37
C LEU A 136 -1.58 -0.04 5.20
N TYR A 137 -1.13 1.11 5.72
CA TYR A 137 0.29 1.48 5.74
C TYR A 137 1.14 0.46 6.49
N ARG A 138 0.72 -0.01 7.68
CA ARG A 138 1.47 -1.00 8.44
C ARG A 138 1.39 -2.39 7.82
N PHE A 139 0.24 -2.78 7.31
CA PHE A 139 0.08 -4.06 6.62
C PHE A 139 1.06 -4.20 5.44
N HIS A 140 1.34 -3.09 4.76
CA HIS A 140 2.27 -3.03 3.64
C HIS A 140 3.66 -3.61 3.96
N PHE A 141 4.17 -3.46 5.20
CA PHE A 141 5.53 -3.89 5.56
C PHE A 141 5.63 -4.75 6.81
N ASP A 142 4.65 -4.71 7.72
CA ASP A 142 4.61 -5.52 8.95
C ASP A 142 3.76 -6.78 8.78
N LEU A 143 2.87 -6.82 7.76
CA LEU A 143 1.76 -7.75 7.68
C LEU A 143 0.90 -7.67 8.96
N HIS A 144 0.19 -8.72 9.34
CA HIS A 144 -0.61 -8.71 10.57
C HIS A 144 -0.73 -10.13 11.16
N TYR A 145 -1.14 -10.24 12.42
CA TYR A 145 -1.27 -11.51 13.15
C TYR A 145 0.00 -12.37 13.20
N MET A 146 1.16 -11.72 13.08
CA MET A 146 2.47 -12.36 13.24
C MET A 146 3.46 -11.40 13.92
N PRO A 147 4.57 -11.88 14.49
CA PRO A 147 5.62 -10.99 14.98
C PRO A 147 6.11 -10.06 13.88
N VAL A 148 6.21 -8.76 14.17
CA VAL A 148 6.58 -7.69 13.23
C VAL A 148 7.88 -8.01 12.47
N VAL A 149 8.86 -8.60 13.15
CA VAL A 149 10.15 -8.97 12.54
C VAL A 149 9.96 -9.96 11.40
N TRP A 150 9.11 -10.98 11.58
CA TRP A 150 8.83 -11.97 10.54
C TRP A 150 8.08 -11.35 9.35
N GLY A 151 7.09 -10.50 9.62
CA GLY A 151 6.38 -9.76 8.56
C GLY A 151 7.35 -8.97 7.69
N ARG A 152 8.26 -8.22 8.31
CA ARG A 152 9.30 -7.43 7.62
C ARG A 152 10.27 -8.29 6.81
N TRP A 153 10.69 -9.44 7.34
CA TRP A 153 11.52 -10.39 6.59
C TRP A 153 10.80 -10.91 5.35
N ILE A 154 9.54 -11.33 5.48
CA ILE A 154 8.73 -11.82 4.35
C ILE A 154 8.60 -10.73 3.27
N VAL A 155 8.22 -9.51 3.66
CA VAL A 155 8.08 -8.39 2.73
C VAL A 155 9.44 -8.02 2.10
N GLY A 156 10.52 -8.05 2.88
CA GLY A 156 11.88 -7.83 2.37
C GLY A 156 12.30 -8.86 1.33
N PHE A 157 12.03 -10.14 1.57
CA PHE A 157 12.23 -11.19 0.56
C PHE A 157 11.39 -10.92 -0.69
N CYS A 158 10.13 -10.56 -0.54
CA CYS A 158 9.28 -10.20 -1.69
C CYS A 158 9.87 -9.03 -2.49
N ALA A 159 10.39 -7.99 -1.81
CA ALA A 159 11.03 -6.85 -2.47
C ALA A 159 12.34 -7.23 -3.16
N MET A 160 13.17 -8.08 -2.57
CA MET A 160 14.39 -8.61 -3.22
C MET A 160 14.05 -9.41 -4.48
N PHE A 161 13.07 -10.32 -4.39
CA PHE A 161 12.63 -11.09 -5.56
C PHE A 161 11.99 -10.20 -6.64
N MET A 162 11.30 -9.13 -6.24
CA MET A 162 10.81 -8.14 -7.19
C MET A 162 11.96 -7.42 -7.91
N LEU A 163 13.01 -7.01 -7.21
CA LEU A 163 14.18 -6.38 -7.83
C LEU A 163 14.83 -7.35 -8.84
N VAL A 164 15.00 -8.62 -8.46
CA VAL A 164 15.48 -9.68 -9.36
C VAL A 164 14.55 -9.84 -10.57
N ALA A 165 13.23 -9.82 -10.36
CA ALA A 165 12.27 -9.90 -11.45
C ALA A 165 12.35 -8.68 -12.39
N ILE A 166 12.50 -7.46 -11.87
CA ILE A 166 12.68 -6.25 -12.70
C ILE A 166 13.94 -6.38 -13.57
N VAL A 167 15.09 -6.67 -12.96
CA VAL A 167 16.37 -6.75 -13.68
C VAL A 167 16.35 -7.89 -14.72
N SER A 168 15.90 -9.08 -14.34
CA SER A 168 15.81 -10.22 -15.25
C SER A 168 14.77 -9.99 -16.37
N GLY A 169 13.69 -9.27 -16.08
CA GLY A 169 12.69 -8.86 -17.05
C GLY A 169 13.25 -7.92 -18.12
N ILE A 170 14.01 -6.89 -17.72
CA ILE A 170 14.70 -5.98 -18.64
C ILE A 170 15.66 -6.75 -19.55
N ILE A 171 16.47 -7.65 -18.98
CA ILE A 171 17.44 -8.47 -19.75
C ILE A 171 16.72 -9.41 -20.71
N THR A 172 15.59 -9.97 -20.31
CA THR A 172 14.83 -10.94 -21.14
C THR A 172 14.19 -10.26 -22.35
N HIS A 173 13.73 -9.01 -22.20
CA HIS A 173 12.91 -8.32 -23.21
C HIS A 173 13.74 -7.42 -24.12
N LYS A 174 14.35 -7.96 -25.19
CA LYS A 174 15.26 -7.23 -26.12
C LYS A 174 14.67 -5.95 -26.75
N ARG A 175 13.35 -5.84 -26.85
CA ARG A 175 12.65 -4.74 -27.52
C ARG A 175 11.67 -4.02 -26.57
N ILE A 176 12.05 -3.91 -25.30
CA ILE A 176 11.16 -3.43 -24.22
C ILE A 176 10.46 -2.12 -24.57
N PHE A 177 11.19 -1.14 -25.13
CA PHE A 177 10.64 0.17 -25.50
C PHE A 177 9.94 0.17 -26.87
N LYS A 178 10.30 -0.74 -27.79
CA LYS A 178 9.67 -0.84 -29.11
C LYS A 178 8.31 -1.52 -29.06
N ASP A 179 8.19 -2.58 -28.24
CA ASP A 179 6.96 -3.35 -28.11
C ASP A 179 6.00 -2.75 -27.06
N PHE A 180 6.43 -1.72 -26.33
CA PHE A 180 5.64 -1.05 -25.30
C PHE A 180 4.30 -0.49 -25.82
N PHE A 181 4.31 0.16 -27.00
CA PHE A 181 3.11 0.73 -27.60
C PHE A 181 2.21 -0.30 -28.32
N THR A 182 2.57 -1.58 -28.27
CA THR A 182 1.86 -2.63 -29.02
C THR A 182 0.92 -3.39 -28.09
N PHE A 183 -0.27 -2.87 -27.83
CA PHE A 183 -1.31 -3.60 -27.10
C PHE A 183 -2.27 -4.28 -28.08
N ARG A 184 -2.34 -5.62 -28.04
CA ARG A 184 -3.18 -6.44 -28.93
C ARG A 184 -4.31 -7.08 -28.13
N PRO A 185 -5.49 -6.46 -28.03
CA PRO A 185 -6.61 -7.00 -27.30
C PRO A 185 -7.14 -8.29 -27.96
N LYS A 186 -7.74 -9.19 -27.17
CA LYS A 186 -8.41 -10.42 -27.63
C LYS A 186 -7.52 -11.51 -28.23
N LYS A 187 -6.19 -11.47 -28.02
CA LYS A 187 -5.22 -12.45 -28.51
C LYS A 187 -4.78 -13.47 -27.44
N GLY A 188 -5.60 -13.72 -26.40
CA GLY A 188 -5.31 -14.72 -25.36
C GLY A 188 -4.06 -14.41 -24.55
N GLN A 189 -3.11 -15.34 -24.49
CA GLN A 189 -1.84 -15.18 -23.77
C GLN A 189 -1.09 -13.91 -24.19
N ARG A 190 -1.11 -13.58 -25.48
CA ARG A 190 -0.40 -12.41 -26.02
C ARG A 190 -0.95 -11.08 -25.46
N SER A 191 -2.27 -10.99 -25.25
CA SER A 191 -2.87 -9.81 -24.62
C SER A 191 -2.43 -9.65 -23.16
N TRP A 192 -2.26 -10.74 -22.43
CA TRP A 192 -1.75 -10.69 -21.06
C TRP A 192 -0.27 -10.28 -21.01
N LEU A 193 0.52 -10.79 -21.96
CA LEU A 193 1.91 -10.38 -22.11
C LEU A 193 2.04 -8.89 -22.46
N ASP A 194 1.23 -8.42 -23.41
CA ASP A 194 1.22 -7.00 -23.79
C ASP A 194 0.78 -6.10 -22.61
N ALA A 195 -0.22 -6.51 -21.82
CA ALA A 195 -0.66 -5.80 -20.62
C ALA A 195 0.42 -5.76 -19.53
N HIS A 196 1.09 -6.90 -19.30
CA HIS A 196 2.20 -6.98 -18.35
C HIS A 196 3.35 -6.06 -18.77
N ASN A 197 3.78 -6.13 -20.03
CA ASN A 197 4.84 -5.30 -20.55
C ASN A 197 4.48 -3.81 -20.50
N ALA A 198 3.27 -3.44 -20.92
CA ALA A 198 2.83 -2.05 -20.91
C ALA A 198 2.83 -1.47 -19.49
N SER A 199 2.25 -2.17 -18.52
CA SER A 199 2.23 -1.70 -17.12
C SER A 199 3.61 -1.70 -16.48
N ALA A 200 4.48 -2.67 -16.82
CA ALA A 200 5.84 -2.75 -16.30
C ALA A 200 6.73 -1.62 -16.83
N VAL A 201 6.63 -1.30 -18.13
CA VAL A 201 7.52 -0.32 -18.79
C VAL A 201 7.04 1.12 -18.52
N LEU A 202 5.72 1.35 -18.53
CA LEU A 202 5.15 2.69 -18.28
C LEU A 202 5.63 3.29 -16.96
N ALA A 203 5.66 2.47 -15.92
CA ALA A 203 6.09 2.90 -14.59
C ALA A 203 7.45 2.30 -14.17
N LEU A 204 8.30 1.89 -15.12
CA LEU A 204 9.58 1.24 -14.83
C LEU A 204 10.49 2.07 -13.90
N PRO A 205 10.70 3.37 -14.11
CA PRO A 205 11.50 4.18 -13.19
C PRO A 205 10.93 4.17 -11.77
N TYR A 206 9.61 4.27 -11.65
CA TYR A 206 8.92 4.16 -10.36
C TYR A 206 9.08 2.78 -9.75
N HIS A 207 8.91 1.68 -10.51
CA HIS A 207 9.04 0.33 -9.99
C HIS A 207 10.45 0.04 -9.46
N VAL A 208 11.49 0.50 -10.15
CA VAL A 208 12.88 0.41 -9.68
C VAL A 208 13.06 1.22 -8.41
N MET A 209 12.64 2.49 -8.43
CA MET A 209 12.75 3.39 -7.29
C MET A 209 12.04 2.83 -6.06
N ILE A 210 10.75 2.47 -6.17
CA ILE A 210 9.95 2.04 -5.00
C ILE A 210 10.46 0.73 -4.40
N THR A 211 10.94 -0.20 -5.25
CA THR A 211 11.50 -1.48 -4.78
C THR A 211 12.83 -1.28 -4.07
N TYR A 212 13.73 -0.51 -4.68
CA TYR A 212 15.05 -0.23 -4.11
C TYR A 212 14.94 0.58 -2.81
N THR A 213 14.16 1.65 -2.80
CA THR A 213 13.96 2.48 -1.60
C THR A 213 13.26 1.71 -0.49
N GLY A 214 12.32 0.79 -0.83
CA GLY A 214 11.69 -0.11 0.14
C GLY A 214 12.70 -1.02 0.85
N LEU A 215 13.67 -1.57 0.14
CA LEU A 215 14.76 -2.35 0.74
C LEU A 215 15.63 -1.49 1.66
N ILE A 216 15.94 -0.25 1.26
CA ILE A 216 16.74 0.67 2.07
C ILE A 216 16.00 1.09 3.35
N THR A 217 14.67 1.24 3.34
CA THR A 217 13.93 1.66 4.54
C THR A 217 14.10 0.71 5.73
N LEU A 218 14.27 -0.58 5.47
CA LEU A 218 14.44 -1.63 6.47
C LEU A 218 15.82 -2.30 6.42
N MET A 219 16.82 -1.65 5.81
CA MET A 219 18.15 -2.24 5.59
C MET A 219 18.83 -2.70 6.88
N PHE A 220 18.59 -2.03 8.02
CA PHE A 220 19.15 -2.43 9.31
C PHE A 220 18.73 -3.85 9.72
N LEU A 221 17.54 -4.28 9.28
CA LEU A 221 17.06 -5.63 9.55
C LEU A 221 17.72 -6.65 8.63
N TYR A 222 17.91 -6.29 7.34
CA TYR A 222 18.43 -7.22 6.32
C TYR A 222 19.94 -7.26 6.25
N MET A 223 20.61 -6.13 6.61
CA MET A 223 22.05 -5.92 6.52
C MET A 223 22.60 -5.33 7.84
N PRO A 224 22.58 -6.08 8.95
CA PRO A 224 22.99 -5.57 10.26
C PRO A 224 24.51 -5.41 10.38
N TRP A 225 25.29 -5.86 9.40
CA TRP A 225 26.76 -5.90 9.45
C TRP A 225 27.38 -4.51 9.67
N GLY A 226 26.81 -3.46 9.09
CA GLY A 226 27.29 -2.08 9.32
C GLY A 226 27.16 -1.66 10.78
N THR A 227 26.03 -1.96 11.41
CA THR A 227 25.82 -1.72 12.84
C THR A 227 26.74 -2.59 13.71
N GLN A 228 26.96 -3.84 13.32
CA GLN A 228 27.88 -4.73 14.03
C GLN A 228 29.34 -4.26 13.94
N ALA A 229 29.78 -3.85 12.76
CA ALA A 229 31.14 -3.41 12.51
C ALA A 229 31.49 -2.09 13.24
N VAL A 230 30.59 -1.09 13.15
CA VAL A 230 30.84 0.27 13.67
C VAL A 230 30.45 0.40 15.14
N TYR A 231 29.33 -0.16 15.55
CA TYR A 231 28.76 -0.01 16.90
C TYR A 231 28.90 -1.27 17.76
N LYS A 232 29.67 -2.26 17.30
CA LYS A 232 29.89 -3.54 18.02
C LYS A 232 28.58 -4.23 18.44
N GLY A 233 27.51 -4.03 17.68
CA GLY A 233 26.17 -4.58 17.96
C GLY A 233 25.32 -3.72 18.90
N ASP A 234 25.80 -2.59 19.38
CA ASP A 234 24.99 -1.64 20.16
C ASP A 234 24.01 -0.88 19.24
N THR A 235 22.82 -1.47 19.10
CA THR A 235 21.74 -0.88 18.30
C THR A 235 21.18 0.40 18.92
N ASN A 236 21.31 0.60 20.24
CA ASN A 236 20.83 1.82 20.89
C ASN A 236 21.73 3.01 20.56
N ALA A 237 23.05 2.83 20.59
CA ALA A 237 24.02 3.85 20.16
C ALA A 237 23.79 4.22 18.68
N PHE A 238 23.60 3.22 17.82
CA PHE A 238 23.26 3.45 16.41
C PHE A 238 21.97 4.26 16.24
N PHE A 239 20.88 3.87 16.92
CA PHE A 239 19.60 4.60 16.81
C PHE A 239 19.63 5.98 17.46
N ALA A 240 20.42 6.18 18.51
CA ALA A 240 20.63 7.49 19.12
C ALA A 240 21.35 8.45 18.15
N GLU A 241 22.29 7.94 17.36
CA GLU A 241 23.00 8.72 16.36
C GLU A 241 22.14 9.01 15.11
N VAL A 242 21.37 8.02 14.64
CA VAL A 242 20.52 8.16 13.45
C VAL A 242 19.25 8.96 13.73
N PHE A 243 18.77 8.94 14.98
CA PHE A 243 17.54 9.61 15.41
C PHE A 243 17.75 10.39 16.72
N PRO A 244 18.57 11.44 16.73
CA PRO A 244 18.93 12.17 17.96
C PRO A 244 17.72 12.75 18.70
N SER A 245 16.64 13.09 18.01
CA SER A 245 15.40 13.61 18.59
C SER A 245 14.56 12.59 19.39
N ARG A 246 14.99 11.32 19.44
CA ARG A 246 14.27 10.25 20.16
C ARG A 246 14.81 9.95 21.55
N GLN A 247 15.82 10.66 22.01
CA GLN A 247 16.34 10.43 23.35
C GLN A 247 15.31 10.80 24.42
N PRO A 248 15.00 9.91 25.37
CA PRO A 248 14.18 10.26 26.51
C PRO A 248 14.93 11.26 27.37
N ALA A 249 14.32 12.40 27.64
CA ALA A 249 14.83 13.30 28.69
C ALA A 249 14.69 12.56 30.03
N ASN A 250 15.82 12.17 30.58
CA ASN A 250 15.88 11.43 31.84
C ASN A 250 16.02 12.40 33.03
N THR A 251 15.13 13.38 33.11
CA THR A 251 15.15 14.41 34.15
C THR A 251 13.95 14.22 35.10
N ALA A 252 14.26 14.05 36.38
CA ALA A 252 13.25 14.09 37.43
C ALA A 252 12.74 15.53 37.60
N ARG A 253 11.43 15.72 37.89
CA ARG A 253 10.88 17.03 38.22
C ARG A 253 11.54 17.60 39.46
N THR A 254 11.77 18.92 39.47
CA THR A 254 12.28 19.64 40.65
C THR A 254 11.23 19.78 41.74
N GLY A 255 9.95 19.62 41.41
CA GLY A 255 8.83 19.81 42.33
C GLY A 255 8.32 21.26 42.39
N SER A 256 9.02 22.21 41.76
CA SER A 256 8.59 23.61 41.66
C SER A 256 7.76 23.79 40.39
N THR A 257 6.79 24.72 40.42
CA THR A 257 5.97 25.09 39.28
C THR A 257 6.24 26.52 38.88
N VAL A 258 6.56 26.75 37.60
CA VAL A 258 6.83 28.07 37.03
C VAL A 258 5.94 28.30 35.78
N PRO A 259 5.61 29.57 35.48
CA PRO A 259 4.87 29.90 34.27
C PRO A 259 5.63 29.52 32.99
N PHE A 260 4.90 29.30 31.91
CA PHE A 260 5.48 29.14 30.58
C PHE A 260 5.91 30.48 30.00
N ALA A 261 7.03 30.50 29.29
CA ALA A 261 7.42 31.62 28.46
C ALA A 261 6.45 31.80 27.26
N ASP A 262 6.41 33.01 26.72
CA ASP A 262 5.64 33.29 25.52
C ASP A 262 6.14 32.48 24.31
N LEU A 263 5.21 31.86 23.60
CA LEU A 263 5.51 31.10 22.39
C LEU A 263 5.87 31.95 21.18
N ALA A 264 5.35 33.16 21.11
CA ALA A 264 5.46 34.01 19.91
C ALA A 264 6.93 34.27 19.52
N PRO A 265 7.84 34.66 20.44
CA PRO A 265 9.25 34.82 20.09
C PRO A 265 9.93 33.53 19.64
N MET A 266 9.60 32.39 20.25
CA MET A 266 10.18 31.08 19.87
C MET A 266 9.77 30.67 18.47
N LEU A 267 8.50 30.84 18.11
CA LEU A 267 7.97 30.56 16.77
C LEU A 267 8.56 31.51 15.73
N ALA A 268 8.66 32.82 16.05
CA ALA A 268 9.29 33.78 15.17
C ALA A 268 10.78 33.47 14.92
N GLN A 269 11.51 33.09 15.98
CA GLN A 269 12.90 32.67 15.85
C GLN A 269 13.06 31.41 15.00
N SER A 270 12.18 30.43 15.16
CA SER A 270 12.21 29.21 14.36
C SER A 270 11.89 29.50 12.89
N ALA A 271 10.88 30.30 12.58
CA ALA A 271 10.56 30.72 11.23
C ALA A 271 11.74 31.45 10.54
N GLY A 272 12.42 32.35 11.26
CA GLY A 272 13.61 33.04 10.75
C GLY A 272 14.79 32.11 10.48
N ARG A 273 14.91 31.02 11.23
CA ARG A 273 15.98 30.01 11.06
C ARG A 273 15.64 28.97 10.00
N TRP A 274 14.36 28.75 9.70
CA TRP A 274 13.87 27.71 8.79
C TRP A 274 13.36 28.28 7.46
N ASP A 275 13.86 29.45 7.05
CA ASP A 275 13.52 30.09 5.78
C ASP A 275 12.01 30.32 5.57
N GLY A 276 11.31 30.59 6.67
CA GLY A 276 9.87 30.82 6.69
C GLY A 276 9.02 29.56 6.89
N ASP A 277 9.62 28.38 6.98
CA ASP A 277 8.86 27.16 7.30
C ASP A 277 8.39 27.17 8.76
N GLU A 278 7.21 26.60 8.97
CA GLU A 278 6.54 26.55 10.27
C GLU A 278 6.82 25.24 11.02
N PRO A 279 6.67 25.22 12.36
CA PRO A 279 6.75 23.97 13.10
C PRO A 279 5.50 23.11 12.84
N GLY A 280 5.69 21.84 12.55
CA GLY A 280 4.61 20.85 12.45
C GLY A 280 4.28 20.20 13.80
N ARG A 281 5.24 20.25 14.74
CA ARG A 281 5.08 19.66 16.08
C ARG A 281 5.76 20.47 17.15
N ILE A 282 5.11 20.54 18.32
CA ILE A 282 5.65 21.09 19.56
C ILE A 282 5.67 19.99 20.60
N THR A 283 6.83 19.76 21.22
CA THR A 283 7.00 18.79 22.30
C THR A 283 7.48 19.52 23.55
N ILE A 284 6.76 19.39 24.65
CA ILE A 284 7.14 19.99 25.93
C ILE A 284 7.46 18.85 26.90
N THR A 285 8.68 18.85 27.42
CA THR A 285 9.13 17.90 28.43
C THR A 285 9.11 18.60 29.78
N LEU A 286 8.63 17.93 30.83
CA LEU A 286 8.44 18.47 32.19
C LEU A 286 7.69 19.82 32.19
N PRO A 287 6.46 19.87 31.64
CA PRO A 287 5.71 21.12 31.53
C PRO A 287 5.54 21.80 32.90
N GLY A 288 5.84 23.11 32.97
CA GLY A 288 5.73 23.90 34.21
C GLY A 288 6.84 23.68 35.24
N ASP A 289 7.86 22.87 34.94
CA ASP A 289 9.05 22.71 35.77
C ASP A 289 10.15 23.70 35.35
N PRO A 290 10.96 24.25 36.27
CA PRO A 290 12.10 25.13 35.92
C PRO A 290 13.08 24.52 34.92
N THR A 291 13.23 23.21 34.91
CA THR A 291 14.09 22.45 33.97
C THR A 291 13.34 22.04 32.70
N GLY A 292 12.10 22.46 32.57
CA GLY A 292 11.24 22.12 31.43
C GLY A 292 11.78 22.64 30.11
N THR A 293 11.63 21.85 29.06
CA THR A 293 12.06 22.20 27.70
C THR A 293 10.91 22.18 26.73
N LEU A 294 10.95 23.07 25.73
CA LEU A 294 10.04 23.15 24.62
C LEU A 294 10.81 22.94 23.32
N MET A 295 10.52 21.85 22.63
CA MET A 295 11.13 21.51 21.34
C MET A 295 10.15 21.78 20.21
N LEU A 296 10.53 22.65 19.30
CA LEU A 296 9.87 22.87 18.00
C LEU A 296 10.49 21.90 17.00
N THR A 297 9.67 21.25 16.23
CA THR A 297 10.08 20.36 15.15
C THR A 297 9.51 20.92 13.86
N ARG A 298 10.41 21.24 12.90
CA ARG A 298 10.05 21.79 11.59
C ARG A 298 9.11 20.85 10.86
N ASP A 299 8.13 21.37 10.16
CA ASP A 299 7.34 20.58 9.23
C ASP A 299 8.20 20.18 8.02
N ASN A 300 8.19 18.89 7.70
CA ASN A 300 8.93 18.35 6.55
C ASN A 300 8.13 18.46 5.23
N GLY A 301 7.00 19.17 5.24
CA GLY A 301 6.16 19.35 4.08
C GLY A 301 6.93 19.96 2.90
N GLY A 302 7.09 19.17 1.81
CA GLY A 302 7.77 19.62 0.60
C GLY A 302 9.26 19.25 0.49
N ARG A 303 9.90 18.70 1.52
CA ARG A 303 11.29 18.23 1.47
C ARG A 303 11.37 16.75 1.11
N ILE A 304 12.27 16.42 0.17
CA ILE A 304 12.49 15.02 -0.24
C ILE A 304 13.12 14.22 0.90
N SER A 305 14.08 14.81 1.64
CA SER A 305 14.70 14.14 2.78
C SER A 305 13.76 14.15 3.98
N ALA A 306 13.39 12.96 4.46
CA ALA A 306 12.49 12.76 5.60
C ALA A 306 13.23 12.13 6.81
N THR A 307 14.51 12.44 7.00
CA THR A 307 15.34 11.78 8.03
C THR A 307 15.24 12.37 9.40
N SER A 308 15.41 13.64 9.51
CA SER A 308 15.28 14.38 10.76
C SER A 308 14.62 15.69 10.40
N SER A 309 13.63 16.04 11.18
CA SER A 309 13.11 17.38 11.16
C SER A 309 14.13 18.25 11.89
N ASP A 310 14.49 19.38 11.31
CA ASP A 310 15.22 20.40 12.03
C ASP A 310 14.48 20.67 13.34
N THR A 311 15.18 20.72 14.45
CA THR A 311 14.59 20.98 15.76
C THR A 311 15.30 22.15 16.45
N MET A 312 14.49 22.94 17.14
CA MET A 312 15.00 23.96 18.07
C MET A 312 14.42 23.67 19.45
N THR A 313 15.27 23.56 20.45
CA THR A 313 14.87 23.32 21.83
C THR A 313 15.11 24.56 22.64
N PHE A 314 14.06 25.04 23.29
CA PHE A 314 14.06 26.20 24.15
C PHE A 314 13.82 25.80 25.60
N SER A 315 14.26 26.61 26.52
CA SER A 315 13.74 26.59 27.89
C SER A 315 12.26 26.94 27.88
N SER A 316 11.42 26.10 28.47
CA SER A 316 9.96 26.36 28.50
C SER A 316 9.57 27.51 29.45
N THR A 317 10.51 28.03 30.25
CA THR A 317 10.25 29.01 31.31
C THR A 317 10.72 30.40 30.97
N ASN A 318 11.83 30.57 30.25
CA ASN A 318 12.38 31.87 29.87
C ASN A 318 12.50 32.06 28.35
N GLY A 319 12.22 31.01 27.54
CA GLY A 319 12.28 31.10 26.07
C GLY A 319 13.68 31.12 25.49
N GLU A 320 14.72 30.89 26.29
CA GLU A 320 16.12 30.83 25.83
C GLU A 320 16.34 29.62 24.92
N LEU A 321 17.05 29.80 23.78
CA LEU A 321 17.42 28.73 22.89
C LEU A 321 18.55 27.88 23.52
N LEU A 322 18.24 26.64 23.88
CA LEU A 322 19.18 25.71 24.51
C LEU A 322 19.98 24.91 23.48
N SER A 323 19.32 24.48 22.40
CA SER A 323 19.98 23.73 21.34
C SER A 323 19.22 23.86 20.02
N GLU A 324 19.98 23.82 18.93
CA GLU A 324 19.46 23.75 17.57
C GLU A 324 20.08 22.52 16.91
N THR A 325 19.23 21.67 16.35
CA THR A 325 19.68 20.57 15.51
C THR A 325 19.25 20.90 14.09
N ARG A 326 20.21 21.22 13.25
CA ARG A 326 20.02 21.29 11.80
C ARG A 326 20.38 19.94 11.20
N ASP A 327 19.65 19.58 10.17
CA ASP A 327 20.01 18.42 9.33
C ASP A 327 21.24 18.75 8.47
N GLU A 328 22.35 19.17 9.10
CA GLU A 328 23.68 19.08 8.52
C GLU A 328 24.06 17.61 8.49
N ALA A 329 23.26 16.91 7.69
CA ALA A 329 23.19 15.47 7.77
C ALA A 329 24.50 14.88 7.33
N ARG A 330 25.05 14.05 8.18
CA ARG A 330 26.02 13.06 7.74
C ARG A 330 25.51 12.40 6.46
N PRO A 331 26.35 12.27 5.42
CA PRO A 331 25.87 11.82 4.09
C PRO A 331 25.02 10.54 4.12
N ALA A 332 25.34 9.60 5.02
CA ALA A 332 24.60 8.36 5.17
C ALA A 332 23.15 8.57 5.69
N VAL A 333 22.99 9.48 6.67
CA VAL A 333 21.69 9.82 7.25
C VAL A 333 20.83 10.54 6.22
N GLN A 334 21.41 11.50 5.49
CA GLN A 334 20.75 12.23 4.41
C GLN A 334 20.33 11.28 3.27
N THR A 335 21.22 10.40 2.82
CA THR A 335 20.90 9.41 1.78
C THR A 335 19.71 8.55 2.20
N ARG A 336 19.74 8.02 3.44
CA ARG A 336 18.60 7.26 3.95
C ARG A 336 17.31 8.07 3.98
N GLY A 337 17.38 9.35 4.34
CA GLY A 337 16.26 10.23 4.37
C GLY A 337 15.63 10.50 3.02
N VAL A 338 16.46 10.72 2.04
CA VAL A 338 16.02 10.86 0.65
C VAL A 338 15.35 9.56 0.18
N MET A 339 15.96 8.40 0.47
CA MET A 339 15.38 7.10 0.10
C MET A 339 14.03 6.87 0.77
N TYR A 340 13.91 7.18 2.05
CA TYR A 340 12.63 7.08 2.76
C TYR A 340 11.60 8.08 2.23
N GLY A 341 12.00 9.32 1.99
CA GLY A 341 11.12 10.35 1.45
C GLY A 341 10.59 9.98 0.07
N LEU A 342 11.46 9.47 -0.82
CA LEU A 342 11.07 8.94 -2.13
C LEU A 342 10.10 7.77 -2.01
N HIS A 343 10.34 6.86 -1.05
CA HIS A 343 9.45 5.71 -0.83
C HIS A 343 8.09 6.12 -0.32
N ALA A 344 8.05 6.96 0.71
CA ALA A 344 6.81 7.38 1.37
C ALA A 344 6.09 8.54 0.66
N ALA A 345 6.75 9.18 -0.33
CA ALA A 345 6.28 10.36 -1.05
C ALA A 345 5.79 11.50 -0.11
N THR A 346 6.46 11.68 1.03
CA THR A 346 6.08 12.69 2.04
C THR A 346 6.14 14.11 1.51
N PHE A 347 7.07 14.38 0.59
CA PHE A 347 7.26 15.67 -0.08
C PHE A 347 6.27 15.94 -1.22
N ALA A 348 5.53 14.90 -1.65
CA ALA A 348 4.75 14.99 -2.87
C ALA A 348 3.50 15.85 -2.68
N GLN A 349 3.44 16.95 -3.41
CA GLN A 349 2.25 17.78 -3.56
C GLN A 349 1.13 16.98 -4.27
N PRO A 350 -0.14 17.42 -4.24
CA PRO A 350 -1.28 16.61 -4.69
C PRO A 350 -1.12 15.96 -6.07
N LEU A 351 -0.64 16.71 -7.06
CA LEU A 351 -0.46 16.17 -8.43
C LEU A 351 0.62 15.09 -8.48
N LEU A 352 1.77 15.34 -7.86
CA LEU A 352 2.87 14.37 -7.81
C LEU A 352 2.46 13.13 -7.02
N ARG A 353 1.72 13.29 -5.92
CA ARG A 353 1.17 12.17 -5.13
C ARG A 353 0.19 11.33 -5.94
N ALA A 354 -0.66 11.98 -6.74
CA ALA A 354 -1.53 11.27 -7.67
C ALA A 354 -0.74 10.46 -8.71
N LEU A 355 0.38 11.01 -9.21
CA LEU A 355 1.26 10.28 -10.12
C LEU A 355 1.92 9.06 -9.45
N PHE A 356 2.39 9.18 -8.20
CA PHE A 356 2.88 8.04 -7.40
C PHE A 356 1.79 6.98 -7.22
N PHE A 357 0.58 7.40 -6.86
CA PHE A 357 -0.57 6.50 -6.73
C PHE A 357 -0.89 5.73 -8.02
N LEU A 358 -0.96 6.43 -9.15
CA LEU A 358 -1.23 5.81 -10.46
C LEU A 358 -0.09 4.87 -10.89
N SER A 359 1.16 5.22 -10.61
CA SER A 359 2.31 4.35 -10.86
C SER A 359 2.30 3.11 -9.99
N ALA A 360 1.90 3.22 -8.71
CA ALA A 360 1.72 2.10 -7.81
C ALA A 360 0.55 1.20 -8.25
N LEU A 361 -0.55 1.79 -8.73
CA LEU A 361 -1.67 1.05 -9.32
C LEU A 361 -1.23 0.29 -10.59
N ALA A 362 -0.38 0.89 -11.43
CA ALA A 362 0.24 0.18 -12.56
C ALA A 362 1.09 -1.00 -12.08
N GLY A 363 1.78 -0.87 -10.92
CA GLY A 363 2.47 -1.98 -10.25
C GLY A 363 1.52 -3.11 -9.83
N CYS A 364 0.35 -2.80 -9.28
CA CYS A 364 -0.67 -3.81 -9.01
C CYS A 364 -1.10 -4.56 -10.29
N VAL A 365 -1.31 -3.83 -11.39
CA VAL A 365 -1.67 -4.42 -12.69
C VAL A 365 -0.52 -5.26 -13.24
N MET A 366 0.72 -4.82 -13.11
CA MET A 366 1.91 -5.55 -13.54
C MET A 366 2.03 -6.89 -12.80
N VAL A 367 1.94 -6.89 -11.47
CA VAL A 367 2.04 -8.11 -10.67
C VAL A 367 0.87 -9.05 -10.98
N ALA A 368 -0.37 -8.54 -10.98
CA ALA A 368 -1.56 -9.33 -11.29
C ALA A 368 -1.50 -9.97 -12.67
N SER A 369 -1.13 -9.19 -13.71
CA SER A 369 -1.01 -9.71 -15.08
C SER A 369 0.11 -10.75 -15.20
N GLY A 370 1.21 -10.62 -14.46
CA GLY A 370 2.32 -11.58 -14.44
C GLY A 370 1.90 -12.95 -13.91
N VAL A 371 1.26 -13.02 -12.74
CA VAL A 371 0.80 -14.30 -12.16
C VAL A 371 -0.33 -14.94 -12.97
N VAL A 372 -1.23 -14.12 -13.56
CA VAL A 372 -2.28 -14.59 -14.48
C VAL A 372 -1.66 -15.12 -15.77
N LEU A 373 -0.66 -14.45 -16.33
CA LEU A 373 0.05 -14.89 -17.55
C LEU A 373 0.67 -16.28 -17.38
N TRP A 374 1.29 -16.55 -16.23
CA TRP A 374 1.81 -17.87 -15.90
C TRP A 374 0.69 -18.92 -15.92
N ALA A 375 -0.42 -18.66 -15.23
CA ALA A 375 -1.55 -19.59 -15.19
C ALA A 375 -2.15 -19.85 -16.57
N VAL A 376 -2.28 -18.81 -17.40
CA VAL A 376 -2.77 -18.93 -18.79
C VAL A 376 -1.83 -19.79 -19.63
N LYS A 377 -0.51 -19.59 -19.51
CA LYS A 377 0.50 -20.38 -20.22
C LYS A 377 0.45 -21.85 -19.81
N GLU A 378 0.42 -22.14 -18.51
CA GLU A 378 0.40 -23.51 -18.02
C GLU A 378 -0.91 -24.25 -18.38
N ARG A 379 -2.06 -23.59 -18.33
CA ARG A 379 -3.35 -24.15 -18.77
C ARG A 379 -3.34 -24.61 -20.24
N GLN A 380 -2.55 -23.99 -21.10
CA GLN A 380 -2.45 -24.43 -22.52
C GLN A 380 -1.88 -25.84 -22.64
N LYS A 381 -1.00 -26.28 -21.74
CA LYS A 381 -0.47 -27.65 -21.70
C LYS A 381 -1.59 -28.69 -21.42
N TYR A 382 -2.64 -28.27 -20.70
CA TYR A 382 -3.79 -29.12 -20.38
C TYR A 382 -4.97 -28.94 -21.33
N ALA A 383 -4.78 -28.24 -22.47
CA ALA A 383 -5.89 -27.91 -23.38
C ALA A 383 -6.66 -29.15 -23.88
N LYS A 384 -5.94 -30.27 -24.22
CA LYS A 384 -6.56 -31.52 -24.64
C LYS A 384 -7.35 -32.19 -23.50
N VAL A 385 -6.79 -32.22 -22.28
CA VAL A 385 -7.43 -32.82 -21.11
C VAL A 385 -8.70 -32.04 -20.74
N LEU A 386 -8.61 -30.69 -20.75
CA LEU A 386 -9.74 -29.82 -20.47
C LEU A 386 -10.85 -29.92 -21.54
N ALA A 387 -10.47 -30.10 -22.81
CA ALA A 387 -11.44 -30.28 -23.90
C ALA A 387 -12.19 -31.63 -23.79
N ALA A 388 -11.55 -32.65 -23.20
CA ALA A 388 -12.16 -33.96 -22.90
C ALA A 388 -12.97 -33.97 -21.58
N GLY A 389 -13.18 -32.81 -20.92
CA GLY A 389 -13.90 -32.73 -19.65
C GLY A 389 -13.08 -33.04 -18.41
N GLY A 390 -11.77 -33.27 -18.56
CA GLY A 390 -10.84 -33.50 -17.46
C GLY A 390 -10.46 -32.21 -16.72
N ARG A 391 -9.58 -32.32 -15.72
CA ARG A 391 -9.12 -31.21 -14.89
C ARG A 391 -7.62 -30.95 -15.10
N ALA A 392 -7.21 -29.69 -14.98
CA ALA A 392 -5.79 -29.34 -14.90
C ALA A 392 -5.16 -29.92 -13.62
N GLY A 393 -3.84 -30.12 -13.66
CA GLY A 393 -3.08 -30.60 -12.51
C GLY A 393 -3.23 -29.71 -11.26
N PHE A 394 -2.94 -30.28 -10.09
CA PHE A 394 -3.10 -29.60 -8.79
C PHE A 394 -2.39 -28.26 -8.74
N GLY A 395 -1.12 -28.16 -9.16
CA GLY A 395 -0.34 -26.92 -9.10
C GLY A 395 -0.98 -25.77 -9.91
N VAL A 396 -1.53 -26.06 -11.11
CA VAL A 396 -2.23 -25.04 -11.91
C VAL A 396 -3.51 -24.58 -11.21
N ARG A 397 -4.26 -25.51 -10.63
CA ARG A 397 -5.50 -25.16 -9.88
C ARG A 397 -5.20 -24.37 -8.62
N LEU A 398 -4.12 -24.70 -7.91
CA LEU A 398 -3.67 -23.96 -6.73
C LEU A 398 -3.32 -22.51 -7.11
N VAL A 399 -2.51 -22.32 -8.16
CA VAL A 399 -2.15 -20.98 -8.65
C VAL A 399 -3.39 -20.20 -9.10
N ASP A 400 -4.34 -20.85 -9.77
CA ASP A 400 -5.61 -20.20 -10.14
C ASP A 400 -6.41 -19.74 -8.92
N GLY A 401 -6.48 -20.56 -7.88
CA GLY A 401 -7.16 -20.21 -6.62
C GLY A 401 -6.47 -19.07 -5.89
N LEU A 402 -5.15 -19.11 -5.78
CA LEU A 402 -4.34 -18.06 -5.19
C LEU A 402 -4.45 -16.73 -5.97
N ASN A 403 -4.50 -16.79 -7.31
CA ASN A 403 -4.72 -15.61 -8.14
C ASN A 403 -6.08 -14.97 -7.86
N ILE A 404 -7.15 -15.76 -7.73
CA ILE A 404 -8.48 -15.25 -7.36
C ILE A 404 -8.42 -14.62 -5.98
N GLY A 405 -7.91 -15.35 -4.99
CA GLY A 405 -7.86 -14.91 -3.59
C GLY A 405 -6.98 -13.68 -3.36
N ALA A 406 -5.91 -13.49 -4.14
CA ALA A 406 -5.09 -12.29 -4.05
C ALA A 406 -5.69 -11.14 -4.86
N ILE A 407 -5.92 -11.32 -6.17
CA ILE A 407 -6.24 -10.20 -7.08
C ILE A 407 -7.67 -9.69 -6.88
N ALA A 408 -8.64 -10.57 -6.63
CA ALA A 408 -10.01 -10.17 -6.32
C ALA A 408 -10.24 -10.04 -4.80
N GLY A 409 -9.58 -10.89 -4.00
CA GLY A 409 -9.78 -10.94 -2.56
C GLY A 409 -9.23 -9.71 -1.81
N ILE A 410 -8.09 -9.15 -2.20
CA ILE A 410 -7.54 -7.95 -1.54
C ILE A 410 -8.45 -6.73 -1.72
N PRO A 411 -8.99 -6.40 -2.90
CA PRO A 411 -10.02 -5.35 -3.02
C PRO A 411 -11.25 -5.61 -2.15
N ILE A 412 -11.73 -6.85 -2.04
CA ILE A 412 -12.84 -7.21 -1.13
C ILE A 412 -12.44 -6.94 0.33
N ALA A 413 -11.24 -7.35 0.72
CA ALA A 413 -10.73 -7.15 2.08
C ALA A 413 -10.64 -5.67 2.46
N ILE A 414 -10.07 -4.83 1.60
CA ILE A 414 -9.97 -3.38 1.83
C ILE A 414 -11.37 -2.76 1.92
N ALA A 415 -12.29 -3.14 1.03
CA ALA A 415 -13.66 -2.67 1.10
C ALA A 415 -14.34 -3.12 2.41
N ALA A 416 -14.17 -4.38 2.82
CA ALA A 416 -14.71 -4.90 4.07
C ALA A 416 -14.19 -4.14 5.30
N TYR A 417 -12.93 -3.71 5.29
CA TYR A 417 -12.35 -2.84 6.32
C TYR A 417 -13.08 -1.49 6.40
N PHE A 418 -13.33 -0.84 5.26
CA PHE A 418 -14.08 0.42 5.21
C PHE A 418 -15.55 0.25 5.60
N TRP A 419 -16.19 -0.84 5.18
CA TRP A 419 -17.54 -1.16 5.59
C TRP A 419 -17.63 -1.44 7.09
N GLY A 420 -16.66 -2.18 7.64
CA GLY A 420 -16.54 -2.42 9.08
C GLY A 420 -16.46 -1.12 9.88
N ASN A 421 -15.67 -0.15 9.41
CA ASN A 421 -15.59 1.17 10.05
C ASN A 421 -16.95 1.89 10.13
N ARG A 422 -17.81 1.73 9.15
CA ARG A 422 -19.12 2.41 9.11
C ARG A 422 -20.22 1.65 9.85
N LEU A 423 -20.18 0.32 9.83
CA LEU A 423 -21.28 -0.52 10.33
C LEU A 423 -21.07 -1.01 11.75
N LEU A 424 -19.84 -1.14 12.24
CA LEU A 424 -19.58 -1.52 13.61
C LEU A 424 -20.02 -0.42 14.58
N PRO A 425 -20.66 -0.77 15.71
CA PRO A 425 -21.06 0.19 16.74
C PRO A 425 -19.88 1.05 17.22
N VAL A 426 -20.11 2.34 17.45
CA VAL A 426 -19.05 3.24 17.94
C VAL A 426 -18.58 2.83 19.34
N PRO A 427 -19.47 2.60 20.33
CA PRO A 427 -19.07 2.16 21.67
C PRO A 427 -18.88 0.63 21.73
N MET A 428 -17.98 0.08 20.90
CA MET A 428 -17.68 -1.35 20.86
C MET A 428 -16.34 -1.63 21.53
N PRO A 429 -16.22 -2.58 22.47
CA PRO A 429 -14.94 -3.04 22.98
C PRO A 429 -14.06 -3.56 21.84
N ASP A 430 -12.77 -3.29 21.93
CA ASP A 430 -11.78 -3.72 20.92
C ASP A 430 -12.17 -3.39 19.48
N ARG A 431 -12.85 -2.27 19.27
CA ARG A 431 -13.38 -1.84 17.99
C ARG A 431 -12.33 -1.86 16.89
N ILE A 432 -11.11 -1.40 17.17
CA ILE A 432 -9.97 -1.41 16.24
C ILE A 432 -9.67 -2.83 15.76
N ALA A 433 -9.60 -3.80 16.69
CA ALA A 433 -9.31 -5.18 16.35
C ALA A 433 -10.43 -5.81 15.51
N ASN A 434 -11.69 -5.52 15.85
CA ASN A 434 -12.86 -6.00 15.11
C ASN A 434 -12.93 -5.39 13.71
N GLU A 435 -12.60 -4.12 13.54
CA GLU A 435 -12.51 -3.46 12.24
C GLU A 435 -11.44 -4.11 11.34
N ILE A 436 -10.25 -4.38 11.89
CA ILE A 436 -9.19 -5.10 11.19
C ILE A 436 -9.62 -6.55 10.87
N MET A 437 -10.33 -7.20 11.77
CA MET A 437 -10.83 -8.55 11.55
C MET A 437 -11.77 -8.63 10.34
N MET A 438 -12.56 -7.59 10.04
CA MET A 438 -13.39 -7.54 8.82
C MET A 438 -12.54 -7.64 7.54
N PHE A 439 -11.37 -6.99 7.51
CA PHE A 439 -10.42 -7.16 6.39
C PHE A 439 -10.03 -8.63 6.21
N PHE A 440 -9.61 -9.30 7.28
CA PHE A 440 -9.13 -10.68 7.20
C PHE A 440 -10.25 -11.70 6.95
N ILE A 441 -11.46 -11.46 7.45
CA ILE A 441 -12.64 -12.29 7.13
C ILE A 441 -12.94 -12.15 5.62
N GLY A 442 -13.03 -10.94 5.10
CA GLY A 442 -13.27 -10.70 3.69
C GLY A 442 -12.22 -11.35 2.79
N TRP A 443 -10.93 -11.23 3.17
CA TRP A 443 -9.84 -11.86 2.44
C TRP A 443 -9.86 -13.38 2.55
N GLY A 444 -10.01 -13.92 3.76
CA GLY A 444 -10.01 -15.36 4.03
C GLY A 444 -11.15 -16.09 3.32
N VAL A 445 -12.37 -15.54 3.36
CA VAL A 445 -13.52 -16.09 2.65
C VAL A 445 -13.28 -16.06 1.13
N SER A 446 -12.77 -14.95 0.62
CA SER A 446 -12.44 -14.81 -0.81
C SER A 446 -11.37 -15.82 -1.24
N LEU A 447 -10.30 -15.97 -0.46
CA LEU A 447 -9.22 -16.92 -0.73
C LEU A 447 -9.73 -18.37 -0.69
N ALA A 448 -10.48 -18.74 0.36
CA ALA A 448 -11.06 -20.07 0.50
C ALA A 448 -11.98 -20.41 -0.69
N ALA A 449 -12.88 -19.50 -1.06
CA ALA A 449 -13.74 -19.67 -2.21
C ALA A 449 -12.95 -19.83 -3.53
N GLY A 450 -11.89 -19.04 -3.72
CA GLY A 450 -10.99 -19.14 -4.86
C GLY A 450 -10.27 -20.48 -4.94
N LEU A 451 -9.79 -21.00 -3.81
CA LEU A 451 -9.09 -22.30 -3.74
C LEU A 451 -10.04 -23.47 -3.97
N ILE A 452 -11.26 -23.43 -3.42
CA ILE A 452 -12.27 -24.48 -3.59
C ILE A 452 -12.80 -24.52 -5.03
N TRP A 453 -13.09 -23.35 -5.60
CA TRP A 453 -13.65 -23.22 -6.94
C TRP A 453 -12.79 -22.31 -7.85
N PRO A 454 -11.60 -22.75 -8.30
CA PRO A 454 -10.71 -21.94 -9.13
C PRO A 454 -11.25 -21.84 -10.58
N THR A 455 -12.37 -21.17 -10.74
CA THR A 455 -13.13 -21.10 -11.98
C THR A 455 -13.29 -19.65 -12.46
N ARG A 456 -13.55 -19.49 -13.76
CA ARG A 456 -13.88 -18.18 -14.33
C ARG A 456 -15.14 -17.56 -13.71
N ARG A 457 -16.11 -18.37 -13.28
CA ARG A 457 -17.31 -17.87 -12.60
C ARG A 457 -16.93 -17.24 -11.26
N MET A 458 -16.02 -17.85 -10.50
CA MET A 458 -15.54 -17.30 -9.24
C MET A 458 -14.83 -15.96 -9.43
N TRP A 459 -14.00 -15.80 -10.49
CA TRP A 459 -13.46 -14.51 -10.88
C TRP A 459 -14.55 -13.45 -11.09
N ILE A 460 -15.59 -13.78 -11.86
CA ILE A 460 -16.70 -12.85 -12.14
C ILE A 460 -17.42 -12.48 -10.85
N TRP A 461 -17.77 -13.48 -10.02
CA TRP A 461 -18.47 -13.24 -8.75
C TRP A 461 -17.68 -12.34 -7.81
N GLN A 462 -16.40 -12.64 -7.57
CA GLN A 462 -15.59 -11.87 -6.64
C GLN A 462 -15.28 -10.47 -7.16
N MET A 463 -15.00 -10.31 -8.45
CA MET A 463 -14.80 -8.99 -9.05
C MET A 463 -16.07 -8.15 -9.03
N SER A 464 -17.24 -8.76 -9.25
CA SER A 464 -18.53 -8.07 -9.15
C SER A 464 -18.85 -7.66 -7.72
N LEU A 465 -18.55 -8.54 -6.74
CA LEU A 465 -18.69 -8.23 -5.31
C LEU A 465 -17.78 -7.07 -4.91
N ALA A 466 -16.50 -7.15 -5.26
CA ALA A 466 -15.55 -6.06 -5.01
C ALA A 466 -16.06 -4.75 -5.62
N ALA A 467 -16.46 -4.76 -6.90
CA ALA A 467 -16.99 -3.58 -7.56
C ALA A 467 -18.22 -3.00 -6.84
N ALA A 468 -19.18 -3.84 -6.46
CA ALA A 468 -20.38 -3.41 -5.73
C ALA A 468 -20.02 -2.80 -4.37
N MET A 469 -19.13 -3.44 -3.61
CA MET A 469 -18.69 -2.94 -2.31
C MET A 469 -18.00 -1.58 -2.42
N TRP A 470 -17.09 -1.41 -3.40
CA TRP A 470 -16.37 -0.15 -3.60
C TRP A 470 -17.30 0.97 -4.11
N MET A 471 -18.16 0.69 -5.08
CA MET A 471 -19.11 1.68 -5.62
C MET A 471 -20.16 2.11 -4.57
N ALA A 472 -20.51 1.22 -3.65
CA ALA A 472 -21.46 1.52 -2.58
C ALA A 472 -20.86 2.30 -1.41
N LEU A 473 -19.52 2.47 -1.30
CA LEU A 473 -18.89 3.23 -0.21
C LEU A 473 -19.37 4.69 -0.10
N PRO A 474 -19.46 5.48 -1.20
CA PRO A 474 -20.00 6.84 -1.10
C PRO A 474 -21.48 6.86 -0.69
N VAL A 475 -22.25 5.85 -1.09
CA VAL A 475 -23.64 5.69 -0.68
C VAL A 475 -23.72 5.37 0.82
N LEU A 476 -22.91 4.41 1.28
CA LEU A 476 -22.79 4.08 2.71
C LEU A 476 -22.37 5.30 3.53
N ASN A 477 -21.43 6.10 3.01
CA ASN A 477 -21.03 7.35 3.64
C ASN A 477 -22.21 8.31 3.79
N ALA A 478 -23.08 8.44 2.78
CA ALA A 478 -24.25 9.32 2.81
C ALA A 478 -25.29 8.90 3.87
N PHE A 479 -25.39 7.60 4.16
CA PHE A 479 -26.31 7.08 5.20
C PHE A 479 -25.71 7.12 6.60
N THR A 480 -24.39 7.17 6.73
CA THR A 480 -23.68 7.04 8.02
C THR A 480 -22.97 8.31 8.47
N SER A 481 -23.00 9.37 7.66
CA SER A 481 -22.36 10.65 7.95
C SER A 481 -23.11 11.80 7.27
N PRO A 482 -23.29 12.95 7.93
CA PRO A 482 -23.82 14.14 7.29
C PRO A 482 -22.86 14.72 6.24
N ALA A 483 -21.57 14.37 6.32
CA ALA A 483 -20.53 14.80 5.39
C ALA A 483 -20.40 13.85 4.19
N HIS A 484 -21.45 13.74 3.39
CA HIS A 484 -21.46 12.98 2.15
C HIS A 484 -20.82 13.75 0.99
N LEU A 485 -20.62 13.10 -0.15
CA LEU A 485 -19.91 13.62 -1.33
C LEU A 485 -20.36 15.06 -1.71
N PHE A 486 -21.65 15.31 -1.84
CA PHE A 486 -22.17 16.63 -2.24
C PHE A 486 -21.97 17.68 -1.13
N ALA A 487 -22.24 17.33 0.12
CA ALA A 487 -22.03 18.23 1.26
C ALA A 487 -20.54 18.60 1.41
N ASN A 488 -19.64 17.65 1.20
CA ASN A 488 -18.20 17.88 1.22
C ASN A 488 -17.75 18.79 0.07
N ALA A 489 -18.30 18.59 -1.15
CA ALA A 489 -18.00 19.43 -2.30
C ALA A 489 -18.45 20.89 -2.07
N MET A 490 -19.65 21.09 -1.55
CA MET A 490 -20.18 22.42 -1.20
C MET A 490 -19.37 23.12 -0.10
N ALA A 491 -18.82 22.34 0.84
CA ALA A 491 -18.01 22.85 1.94
C ALA A 491 -16.51 22.97 1.60
N GLY A 492 -16.09 22.65 0.36
CA GLY A 492 -14.67 22.71 -0.06
C GLY A 492 -13.77 21.65 0.59
N ARG A 493 -14.32 20.55 1.11
CA ARG A 493 -13.58 19.47 1.78
C ARG A 493 -13.02 18.47 0.76
N TRP A 494 -12.10 18.92 -0.06
CA TRP A 494 -11.60 18.18 -1.24
C TRP A 494 -10.93 16.84 -0.92
N ALA A 495 -10.34 16.67 0.26
CA ALA A 495 -9.77 15.41 0.71
C ALA A 495 -10.82 14.29 0.80
N LEU A 496 -12.00 14.60 1.36
CA LEU A 496 -13.13 13.66 1.47
C LEU A 496 -13.81 13.42 0.13
N VAL A 497 -13.99 14.48 -0.67
CA VAL A 497 -14.50 14.37 -2.05
C VAL A 497 -13.57 13.46 -2.88
N GLY A 498 -12.28 13.69 -2.79
CA GLY A 498 -11.27 12.89 -3.49
C GLY A 498 -11.32 11.42 -3.11
N PHE A 499 -11.47 11.11 -1.83
CA PHE A 499 -11.65 9.72 -1.38
C PHE A 499 -12.87 9.06 -2.02
N ASP A 500 -14.06 9.68 -1.90
CA ASP A 500 -15.31 9.13 -2.45
C ASP A 500 -15.23 8.95 -3.98
N LEU A 501 -14.60 9.88 -4.70
CA LEU A 501 -14.42 9.77 -6.17
C LEU A 501 -13.43 8.67 -6.55
N VAL A 502 -12.32 8.52 -5.83
CA VAL A 502 -11.31 7.49 -6.11
C VAL A 502 -11.88 6.10 -5.85
N VAL A 503 -12.59 5.88 -4.74
CA VAL A 503 -13.20 4.57 -4.47
C VAL A 503 -14.28 4.23 -5.49
N LEU A 504 -15.05 5.22 -5.95
CA LEU A 504 -16.02 5.03 -7.03
C LEU A 504 -15.33 4.65 -8.34
N ALA A 505 -14.27 5.35 -8.73
CA ALA A 505 -13.50 5.08 -9.93
C ALA A 505 -12.87 3.68 -9.92
N LEU A 506 -12.30 3.27 -8.78
CA LEU A 506 -11.77 1.92 -8.59
C LEU A 506 -12.87 0.87 -8.68
N GLY A 507 -14.04 1.11 -8.08
CA GLY A 507 -15.20 0.25 -8.18
C GLY A 507 -15.69 0.07 -9.62
N VAL A 508 -15.78 1.16 -10.39
CA VAL A 508 -16.11 1.13 -11.83
C VAL A 508 -15.06 0.35 -12.61
N GLY A 509 -13.77 0.52 -12.32
CA GLY A 509 -12.70 -0.27 -12.93
C GLY A 509 -12.86 -1.77 -12.70
N LEU A 510 -13.17 -2.19 -11.47
CA LEU A 510 -13.45 -3.59 -11.12
C LEU A 510 -14.72 -4.10 -11.81
N ALA A 511 -15.78 -3.28 -11.91
CA ALA A 511 -16.99 -3.61 -12.65
C ALA A 511 -16.72 -3.83 -14.14
N CYS A 512 -15.89 -2.99 -14.76
CA CYS A 512 -15.45 -3.17 -16.14
C CYS A 512 -14.69 -4.49 -16.34
N ILE A 513 -13.83 -4.87 -15.41
CA ILE A 513 -13.11 -6.16 -15.44
C ILE A 513 -14.13 -7.31 -15.36
N ALA A 514 -15.03 -7.28 -14.39
CA ALA A 514 -16.09 -8.30 -14.22
C ALA A 514 -16.95 -8.44 -15.48
N TRP A 515 -17.36 -7.34 -16.06
CA TRP A 515 -18.15 -7.31 -17.30
C TRP A 515 -17.42 -7.89 -18.52
N VAL A 516 -16.14 -7.55 -18.70
CA VAL A 516 -15.31 -8.14 -19.76
C VAL A 516 -15.17 -9.65 -19.58
N LEU A 517 -14.98 -10.11 -18.35
CA LEU A 517 -14.91 -11.52 -18.01
C LEU A 517 -16.25 -12.22 -18.32
N HIS A 518 -17.36 -11.60 -17.95
CA HIS A 518 -18.73 -12.12 -18.20
C HIS A 518 -19.03 -12.21 -19.71
N ARG A 519 -18.83 -11.13 -20.46
CA ARG A 519 -19.05 -11.14 -21.92
C ARG A 519 -18.25 -12.18 -22.66
N ARG A 520 -17.01 -12.45 -22.21
CA ARG A 520 -16.17 -13.49 -22.80
C ARG A 520 -16.64 -14.90 -22.42
N ALA A 521 -17.38 -15.08 -21.31
CA ALA A 521 -17.96 -16.36 -20.93
C ALA A 521 -19.12 -16.75 -21.86
N ASN A 522 -19.89 -15.77 -22.31
CA ASN A 522 -21.15 -15.97 -23.04
C ASN A 522 -21.01 -15.92 -24.57
N LYS A 523 -19.78 -15.85 -25.14
CA LYS A 523 -19.61 -15.89 -26.60
C LYS A 523 -19.87 -17.28 -27.15
N PRO A 524 -20.76 -17.46 -28.17
CA PRO A 524 -21.18 -18.75 -28.73
C PRO A 524 -20.09 -19.50 -29.54
N GLY A 525 -18.82 -19.22 -29.34
CA GLY A 525 -17.72 -19.86 -30.08
C GLY A 525 -16.88 -20.84 -29.29
N ALA A 526 -17.14 -21.06 -27.99
CA ALA A 526 -16.35 -21.93 -27.12
C ALA A 526 -16.90 -23.36 -26.97
N ARG A 527 -18.09 -23.64 -27.52
CA ARG A 527 -18.66 -24.99 -27.63
C ARG A 527 -18.61 -25.42 -29.10
N LYS A 528 -17.51 -25.97 -29.57
CA LYS A 528 -17.56 -26.87 -30.71
C LYS A 528 -18.17 -28.18 -30.21
N PRO A 529 -19.35 -28.59 -30.71
CA PRO A 529 -19.85 -29.94 -30.42
C PRO A 529 -18.96 -30.95 -31.09
N ALA A 530 -18.49 -31.94 -30.35
CA ALA A 530 -17.85 -33.15 -30.87
C ALA A 530 -18.85 -34.10 -31.61
N ALA A 531 -19.76 -33.56 -32.39
CA ALA A 531 -20.83 -34.33 -33.01
C ALA A 531 -20.86 -34.24 -34.55
N ARG A 532 -19.79 -33.77 -35.20
CA ARG A 532 -19.77 -33.76 -36.68
C ARG A 532 -18.71 -34.66 -37.33
N SER A 533 -17.92 -35.36 -36.53
CA SER A 533 -16.89 -36.26 -37.06
C SER A 533 -17.40 -37.69 -37.33
N ALA A 534 -18.50 -38.12 -36.73
CA ALA A 534 -19.04 -39.47 -36.94
C ALA A 534 -19.93 -39.56 -38.20
N ALA A 535 -20.63 -38.52 -38.60
CA ALA A 535 -21.49 -38.52 -39.79
C ALA A 535 -20.71 -38.37 -41.11
N SER A 536 -19.48 -37.78 -41.07
CA SER A 536 -18.64 -37.64 -42.27
C SER A 536 -17.78 -38.88 -42.56
N ALA A 537 -17.56 -39.74 -41.56
CA ALA A 537 -16.88 -41.00 -41.74
C ALA A 537 -17.79 -42.10 -42.31
N MET A 538 -19.08 -42.07 -42.01
CA MET A 538 -20.05 -43.06 -42.57
C MET A 538 -20.47 -42.75 -44.01
N SER A 539 -20.34 -41.50 -44.48
CA SER A 539 -20.67 -41.12 -45.86
C SER A 539 -19.53 -41.43 -46.86
N LYS A 540 -18.32 -41.67 -46.41
CA LYS A 540 -17.20 -42.03 -47.30
C LYS A 540 -16.99 -43.54 -47.50
N THR A 541 -17.69 -44.40 -46.75
CA THR A 541 -17.61 -45.84 -46.88
C THR A 541 -18.73 -46.46 -47.77
N ALA A 542 -19.70 -45.61 -48.20
CA ALA A 542 -20.82 -46.09 -48.99
C ALA A 542 -20.67 -45.88 -50.52
N HIS A 543 -19.51 -45.40 -51.01
CA HIS A 543 -19.28 -45.14 -52.43
C HIS A 543 -18.15 -45.96 -53.08
N LEU A 544 -17.80 -47.09 -52.49
CA LEU A 544 -16.82 -48.01 -53.09
C LEU A 544 -17.33 -49.46 -53.07
N GLN A 545 -18.45 -49.70 -53.74
CA GLN A 545 -18.82 -51.04 -54.20
C GLN A 545 -19.66 -50.89 -55.48
N SER A 546 -19.06 -51.08 -56.63
CA SER A 546 -19.66 -51.62 -57.87
C SER A 546 -18.58 -52.23 -58.71
N PRO A 547 -18.87 -53.38 -59.37
CA PRO A 547 -17.90 -54.39 -59.78
C PRO A 547 -17.54 -54.42 -61.26
N GLY A 548 -16.41 -55.00 -61.53
CA GLY A 548 -16.21 -55.74 -62.80
C GLY A 548 -15.48 -55.02 -63.92
N HIS A 549 -14.22 -55.38 -64.15
CA HIS A 549 -13.83 -55.98 -65.44
C HIS A 549 -12.44 -56.63 -65.36
N THR A 550 -12.36 -57.78 -65.93
CA THR A 550 -11.25 -58.79 -66.04
C THR A 550 -10.05 -58.28 -66.85
N PRO A 551 -8.95 -59.03 -66.78
CA PRO A 551 -7.62 -58.62 -67.26
C PRO A 551 -7.26 -59.12 -68.62
N SER A 552 -6.24 -58.59 -69.26
CA SER A 552 -5.36 -59.25 -70.21
C SER A 552 -3.98 -58.55 -70.32
N PRO A 553 -2.98 -59.30 -70.83
CA PRO A 553 -1.66 -59.37 -70.20
C PRO A 553 -0.53 -58.83 -71.09
N VAL A 554 0.68 -58.79 -70.47
CA VAL A 554 2.03 -58.99 -71.02
C VAL A 554 2.64 -57.96 -71.96
N ILE A 555 3.77 -57.39 -71.65
CA ILE A 555 5.05 -57.71 -72.26
C ILE A 555 6.20 -57.05 -71.47
N THR A 556 7.18 -57.85 -71.22
CA THR A 556 8.53 -57.64 -70.72
C THR A 556 9.41 -56.76 -71.62
N SER A 557 10.33 -56.01 -71.04
CA SER A 557 11.74 -55.87 -71.49
C SER A 557 12.56 -55.07 -70.44
N THR A 558 13.39 -55.77 -69.70
CA THR A 558 14.87 -55.81 -69.67
C THR A 558 15.57 -54.40 -69.63
N THR A 559 16.15 -54.14 -68.49
CA THR A 559 17.51 -53.67 -68.14
C THR A 559 18.41 -53.10 -69.26
N PRO A 560 19.60 -52.41 -69.02
CA PRO A 560 20.27 -52.10 -67.74
C PRO A 560 21.02 -50.71 -67.64
N GLU A 561 21.63 -50.52 -66.48
CA GLU A 561 22.93 -49.93 -66.10
C GLU A 561 23.32 -48.49 -66.36
N ALA A 562 23.94 -47.96 -65.32
CA ALA A 562 25.20 -47.30 -65.13
C ALA A 562 25.19 -45.73 -65.33
N THR A 563 25.39 -45.01 -64.39
CA THR A 563 26.58 -44.54 -63.60
C THR A 563 26.19 -43.69 -62.43
#